data_b19353ebe5cae20597a1b4d84169f69e
#
_entry.id   b19353ebe5cae20597a1b4d84169f69e
#
_cell.length_a   1.000
_cell.length_b   1.000
_cell.length_c   1.000
_cell.angle_alpha   90.00
_cell.angle_beta   90.00
_cell.angle_gamma   90.00
#
_symmetry.space_group_name_H-M   'P 1'
#
loop_
_entity.id
_entity.type
_entity.pdbx_description
1 polymer ?
#
loop_
_entity_poly.entity_id
_entity_poly.type
_entity_poly.pdbx_seq_one_letter_code
_entity_poly.pdbx_strand_id
1 'polypeptide(L)' 'MSNPVVEISLISNKGFWMLLKDEELFVPYSEFAWFQKATVDELTTVEWPSPNHLYWPLLDVDLAVDSIRQPSLYPMVYKH' A
#
# COMPACT_ATOMS: atom_id res chain seq x y z
N MET A 1 11.66 -8.52 -17.76
CA MET A 1 11.21 -8.36 -17.33
C MET A 1 10.86 -8.65 -16.31
N SER A 2 11.02 -8.91 -15.65
CA SER A 2 10.64 -9.38 -14.59
C SER A 2 10.57 -8.50 -13.53
N ASN A 3 10.15 -7.38 -13.63
CA ASN A 3 9.93 -6.52 -12.54
C ASN A 3 8.80 -7.05 -11.72
N PRO A 4 8.87 -6.89 -10.44
CA PRO A 4 7.73 -7.25 -9.61
C PRO A 4 6.53 -6.46 -10.07
N VAL A 5 5.40 -7.11 -10.10
CA VAL A 5 4.19 -6.46 -10.55
C VAL A 5 3.36 -6.09 -9.35
N VAL A 6 3.04 -4.81 -9.24
CA VAL A 6 2.14 -4.35 -8.22
C VAL A 6 1.09 -3.49 -8.91
N GLU A 7 -0.17 -3.76 -8.61
CA GLU A 7 -1.27 -3.04 -9.23
C GLU A 7 -2.31 -2.70 -8.20
N ILE A 8 -2.95 -1.55 -8.37
CA ILE A 8 -4.08 -1.20 -7.53
C ILE A 8 -5.31 -1.63 -8.30
N SER A 9 -6.03 -2.60 -7.78
CA SER A 9 -7.12 -3.21 -8.53
C SER A 9 -8.48 -2.60 -8.25
N LEU A 10 -8.67 -2.01 -7.07
CA LEU A 10 -9.96 -1.43 -6.74
C LEU A 10 -9.79 -0.39 -5.65
N ILE A 11 -10.37 0.79 -5.84
CA ILE A 11 -10.31 1.85 -4.84
C ILE A 11 -11.72 2.12 -4.38
N SER A 12 -11.93 2.13 -3.09
CA SER A 12 -13.24 2.40 -2.51
C SER A 12 -13.11 3.47 -1.44
N ASN A 13 -14.22 3.83 -0.83
CA ASN A 13 -14.18 4.82 0.24
C ASN A 13 -13.67 4.25 1.55
N LYS A 14 -13.39 2.95 1.60
CA LYS A 14 -12.88 2.35 2.83
C LYS A 14 -11.42 1.96 2.74
N GLY A 15 -10.87 1.93 1.56
CA GLY A 15 -9.50 1.53 1.35
C GLY A 15 -9.31 1.12 -0.09
N PHE A 16 -8.22 0.44 -0.38
CA PHE A 16 -8.01 -0.01 -1.74
C PHE A 16 -7.40 -1.40 -1.73
N TRP A 17 -7.65 -2.13 -2.82
CA TRP A 17 -7.10 -3.45 -3.00
C TRP A 17 -5.88 -3.36 -3.89
N MET A 18 -4.88 -4.14 -3.55
CA MET A 18 -3.63 -4.13 -4.25
C MET A 18 -3.27 -5.55 -4.60
N LEU A 19 -2.78 -5.76 -5.81
CA LEU A 19 -2.35 -7.07 -6.23
C LEU A 19 -0.84 -7.06 -6.29
N LEU A 20 -0.21 -7.93 -5.52
CA LEU A 20 1.22 -8.08 -5.52
C LEU A 20 1.55 -9.44 -6.09
N LYS A 21 1.86 -9.47 -7.36
CA LYS A 21 2.13 -10.73 -8.03
C LYS A 21 0.89 -11.62 -7.95
N ASP A 22 0.87 -12.56 -7.04
CA ASP A 22 -0.28 -13.44 -6.92
C ASP A 22 -1.11 -13.19 -5.70
N GLU A 23 -0.79 -12.20 -4.94
CA GLU A 23 -1.45 -11.99 -3.66
C GLU A 23 -2.25 -10.71 -3.68
N GLU A 24 -3.49 -10.77 -3.22
CA GLU A 24 -4.31 -9.58 -3.10
C GLU A 24 -4.34 -9.13 -1.67
N LEU A 25 -4.10 -7.84 -1.43
CA LEU A 25 -4.09 -7.28 -0.10
C LEU A 25 -5.00 -6.06 -0.06
N PHE A 26 -5.70 -5.90 1.03
CA PHE A 26 -6.55 -4.74 1.23
C PHE A 26 -5.85 -3.76 2.15
N VAL A 27 -5.82 -2.49 1.75
CA VAL A 27 -5.18 -1.44 2.53
C VAL A 27 -6.28 -0.52 3.04
N PRO A 28 -6.70 -0.69 4.29
CA PRO A 28 -7.79 0.11 4.82
C PRO A 28 -7.34 1.50 5.23
N TYR A 29 -8.17 2.50 4.98
CA TYR A 29 -7.84 3.87 5.38
C TYR A 29 -7.88 4.02 6.90
N SER A 30 -8.58 3.14 7.58
CA SER A 30 -8.63 3.21 9.04
C SER A 30 -7.27 2.92 9.66
N GLU A 31 -6.44 2.14 8.96
CA GLU A 31 -5.10 1.83 9.45
C GLU A 31 -4.04 2.70 8.78
N PHE A 32 -4.31 3.17 7.59
CA PHE A 32 -3.33 3.92 6.80
C PHE A 32 -4.02 5.19 6.31
N ALA A 33 -4.27 6.08 7.26
CA ALA A 33 -5.14 7.23 7.02
C ALA A 33 -4.60 8.21 5.98
N TRP A 34 -3.31 8.22 5.76
CA TRP A 34 -2.74 9.13 4.78
C TRP A 34 -3.15 8.83 3.35
N PHE A 35 -3.68 7.64 3.10
CA PHE A 35 -4.15 7.32 1.77
C PHE A 35 -5.56 7.84 1.49
N GLN A 36 -6.28 8.24 2.53
CA GLN A 36 -7.68 8.55 2.35
C GLN A 36 -7.93 9.72 1.41
N LYS A 37 -7.04 10.69 1.42
CA LYS A 37 -7.19 11.85 0.56
C LYS A 37 -6.31 11.79 -0.67
N ALA A 38 -5.67 10.68 -0.90
CA ALA A 38 -4.78 10.56 -2.04
C ALA A 38 -5.59 10.46 -3.33
N THR A 39 -5.01 10.97 -4.40
CA THR A 39 -5.64 10.87 -5.71
C THR A 39 -5.38 9.49 -6.29
N VAL A 40 -6.10 9.16 -7.35
CA VAL A 40 -5.88 7.89 -8.04
C VAL A 40 -4.45 7.82 -8.56
N ASP A 41 -3.93 8.91 -9.11
CA ASP A 41 -2.56 8.92 -9.59
C ASP A 41 -1.59 8.65 -8.46
N GLU A 42 -1.83 9.23 -7.31
CA GLU A 42 -0.92 9.04 -6.18
C GLU A 42 -0.95 7.60 -5.69
N LEU A 43 -2.13 7.01 -5.64
CA LEU A 43 -2.25 5.63 -5.16
C LEU A 43 -1.68 4.63 -6.16
N THR A 44 -1.87 4.88 -7.44
CA THR A 44 -1.45 3.91 -8.44
C THR A 44 0.02 4.03 -8.81
N THR A 45 0.67 5.12 -8.41
CA THR A 45 2.10 5.26 -8.63
C THR A 45 2.81 4.65 -7.42
N VAL A 46 2.94 3.35 -7.44
CA VAL A 46 3.52 2.61 -6.34
C VAL A 46 4.64 1.74 -6.87
N GLU A 47 5.70 1.61 -6.10
CA GLU A 47 6.85 0.80 -6.45
C GLU A 47 7.02 -0.31 -5.43
N TRP A 48 7.57 -1.42 -5.89
CA TRP A 48 7.79 -2.58 -5.03
C TRP A 48 9.26 -2.96 -5.15
N PRO A 49 10.16 -2.18 -4.54
CA PRO A 49 11.59 -2.37 -4.74
C PRO A 49 12.17 -3.61 -4.11
N SER A 50 11.53 -4.17 -3.11
CA SER A 50 12.01 -5.42 -2.50
C SER A 50 10.81 -6.16 -1.95
N PRO A 51 10.99 -7.44 -1.63
CA PRO A 51 9.82 -8.28 -1.29
C PRO A 51 8.94 -7.77 -0.18
N ASN A 52 9.49 -7.08 0.80
CA ASN A 52 8.68 -6.60 1.90
C ASN A 52 8.60 -5.09 1.96
N HIS A 53 8.82 -4.42 0.83
CA HIS A 53 8.87 -2.95 0.86
C HIS A 53 8.05 -2.37 -0.29
N LEU A 54 7.11 -1.52 0.05
CA LEU A 54 6.32 -0.77 -0.93
C LEU A 54 6.58 0.71 -0.73
N TYR A 55 6.62 1.45 -1.83
CA TYR A 55 6.94 2.86 -1.78
C TYR A 55 6.02 3.63 -2.72
N TRP A 56 5.41 4.68 -2.21
CA TRP A 56 4.56 5.58 -2.98
C TRP A 56 5.29 6.91 -3.10
N PRO A 57 6.00 7.14 -4.20
CA PRO A 57 6.84 8.35 -4.32
C PRO A 57 6.08 9.66 -4.31
N LEU A 58 4.86 9.67 -4.82
CA LEU A 58 4.11 10.92 -4.85
C LEU A 58 3.56 11.29 -3.48
N LEU A 59 3.50 10.33 -2.57
CA LEU A 59 3.02 10.57 -1.22
C LEU A 59 4.16 10.52 -0.21
N ASP A 60 5.35 10.12 -0.67
CA ASP A 60 6.50 9.94 0.21
C ASP A 60 6.17 8.97 1.35
N VAL A 61 5.55 7.87 1.00
CA VAL A 61 5.13 6.86 1.97
C VAL A 61 5.84 5.55 1.70
N ASP A 62 6.41 4.96 2.74
CA ASP A 62 7.02 3.65 2.70
C ASP A 62 6.26 2.74 3.62
N LEU A 63 5.97 1.53 3.17
CA LEU A 63 5.31 0.54 4.02
C LEU A 63 5.95 -0.81 3.85
N ALA A 64 6.01 -1.57 4.93
CA ALA A 64 6.36 -2.98 4.83
C ALA A 64 5.12 -3.74 4.37
N VAL A 65 5.30 -4.68 3.48
CA VAL A 65 4.18 -5.50 3.02
C VAL A 65 3.55 -6.24 4.20
N ASP A 66 4.37 -6.69 5.14
CA ASP A 66 3.85 -7.40 6.31
C ASP A 66 2.94 -6.52 7.16
N SER A 67 3.14 -5.21 7.17
CA SER A 67 2.27 -4.33 7.96
C SER A 67 0.86 -4.29 7.37
N ILE A 68 0.73 -4.60 6.09
CA ILE A 68 -0.58 -4.67 5.45
C ILE A 68 -1.19 -6.05 5.68
N ARG A 69 -0.38 -7.10 5.59
CA ARG A 69 -0.89 -8.46 5.79
C ARG A 69 -1.36 -8.68 7.22
N GLN A 70 -0.61 -8.16 8.18
CA GLN A 70 -0.91 -8.41 9.58
C GLN A 70 -0.72 -7.13 10.37
N PRO A 71 -1.64 -6.19 10.25
CA PRO A 71 -1.49 -4.90 10.93
C PRO A 71 -1.36 -5.03 12.44
N SER A 72 -1.91 -6.07 13.02
CA SER A 72 -1.83 -6.23 14.46
C SER A 72 -0.41 -6.46 14.96
N LEU A 73 0.50 -6.90 14.08
CA LEU A 73 1.88 -7.08 14.47
C LEU A 73 2.67 -5.79 14.39
N TYR A 74 2.09 -4.74 13.80
CA TYR A 74 2.78 -3.48 13.62
C TYR A 74 1.88 -2.38 14.15
N PRO A 75 1.97 -2.08 15.44
CA PRO A 75 1.12 -1.07 16.02
C PRO A 75 1.27 0.24 15.27
N MET A 76 0.17 0.95 15.18
CA MET A 76 0.19 2.13 14.39
C MET A 76 0.83 3.22 15.13
N VAL A 77 2.08 3.17 15.26
CA VAL A 77 2.73 4.18 15.92
C VAL A 77 3.44 5.08 15.05
N TYR A 78 3.18 5.00 13.75
CA TYR A 78 3.82 5.78 12.96
C TYR A 78 3.51 7.06 13.23
N LYS A 79 4.24 7.86 13.12
CA LYS A 79 4.12 9.01 13.25
C LYS A 79 4.59 9.62 12.18
N HIS A 80 4.28 10.24 11.39
CA HIS A 80 4.79 10.78 10.20
C HIS A 80 4.61 12.18 10.20
#